data_fdf56df6866017e509d246989fb68149
#
_entry.id   fdf56df6866017e509d246989fb68149
#
_cell.length_a   1.000
_cell.length_b   1.000
_cell.length_c   1.000
_cell.angle_alpha   90.00
_cell.angle_beta   90.00
_cell.angle_gamma   90.00
#
_symmetry.space_group_name_H-M   'P 1'
#
loop_
_entity.id
_entity.type
_entity.pdbx_description
1 polymer ?
#
loop_
_entity_poly.entity_id
_entity_poly.type
_entity_poly.pdbx_seq_one_letter_code
_entity_poly.pdbx_strand_id
1 'polypeptide(L)'
;YSVKKRIGDPEVYLYKEQASFMDGTYFIDPYKTNGNYKLLTEIFDLKKIRNLDRVDFKFVDDKHLEISYTDGFKTYTKIIDGKMKNGAFRYKYKNLPIGIPLILFSYQFKVHQIALGNDDNIIITEYEKTSGHFIFIGTSGETITNTYYFDRQLK
;
A
#
# COMPACT_ATOMS: atom_id res chain seq x y z
N TYR A 1 17.88 10.34 24.28
CA TYR A 1 17.20 9.07 23.97
C TYR A 1 16.87 9.04 22.48
N SER A 2 17.71 8.38 21.70
CA SER A 2 17.44 8.23 20.26
C SER A 2 16.70 6.92 20.03
N VAL A 3 15.43 7.00 19.69
CA VAL A 3 14.69 5.86 19.18
C VAL A 3 15.20 5.58 17.77
N LYS A 4 15.86 4.45 17.58
CA LYS A 4 16.23 4.00 16.24
C LYS A 4 14.96 3.79 15.42
N LYS A 5 14.77 4.61 14.39
CA LYS A 5 13.67 4.43 13.45
C LYS A 5 13.82 3.08 12.77
N ARG A 6 12.83 2.21 12.94
CA ARG A 6 12.82 0.91 12.27
C ARG A 6 12.54 1.09 10.78
N ILE A 7 13.10 0.20 9.97
CA ILE A 7 12.76 0.14 8.53
C ILE A 7 11.25 -0.04 8.40
N GLY A 8 10.61 0.85 7.64
CA GLY A 8 9.17 0.81 7.43
C GLY A 8 8.33 1.60 8.41
N ASP A 9 8.94 2.32 9.35
CA ASP A 9 8.18 3.23 10.20
C ASP A 9 7.62 4.38 9.37
N PRO A 10 6.33 4.75 9.56
CA PRO A 10 5.74 5.87 8.84
C PRO A 10 6.33 7.20 9.32
N GLU A 11 6.30 8.21 8.44
CA GLU A 11 6.70 9.57 8.83
C GLU A 11 5.75 10.14 9.88
N VAL A 12 4.44 9.89 9.72
CA VAL A 12 3.41 10.25 10.68
C VAL A 12 2.77 8.98 11.20
N TYR A 13 2.86 8.77 12.52
CA TYR A 13 2.25 7.59 13.15
C TYR A 13 0.75 7.83 13.36
N LEU A 14 -0.08 6.96 12.78
CA LEU A 14 -1.52 7.00 12.95
C LEU A 14 -1.99 5.85 13.82
N TYR A 15 -2.82 6.14 14.81
CA TYR A 15 -3.55 5.12 15.54
C TYR A 15 -4.67 4.57 14.65
N LYS A 16 -5.19 3.39 14.98
CA LYS A 16 -6.19 2.72 14.13
C LYS A 16 -7.45 3.56 13.89
N GLU A 17 -7.88 4.35 14.87
CA GLU A 17 -9.03 5.25 14.74
C GLU A 17 -8.74 6.50 13.92
N GLN A 18 -7.49 6.72 13.53
CA GLN A 18 -7.04 7.86 12.74
C GLN A 18 -6.79 7.52 11.26
N ALA A 19 -7.18 6.34 10.82
CA ALA A 19 -6.98 5.93 9.42
C ALA A 19 -7.57 6.96 8.44
N SER A 20 -8.71 7.57 8.79
CA SER A 20 -9.39 8.58 7.97
C SER A 20 -8.58 9.86 7.76
N PHE A 21 -7.49 10.06 8.48
CA PHE A 21 -6.57 11.19 8.23
C PHE A 21 -5.92 11.07 6.84
N MET A 22 -5.89 9.87 6.29
CA MET A 22 -5.41 9.61 4.93
C MET A 22 -6.51 9.70 3.87
N ASP A 23 -7.75 10.01 4.23
CA ASP A 23 -8.83 10.23 3.26
C ASP A 23 -8.52 11.44 2.40
N GLY A 24 -8.83 11.35 1.13
CA GLY A 24 -8.65 12.46 0.21
C GLY A 24 -8.55 12.02 -1.23
N THR A 25 -8.33 12.99 -2.10
CA THR A 25 -8.11 12.77 -3.52
C THR A 25 -6.62 12.85 -3.81
N TYR A 26 -6.08 11.82 -4.43
CA TYR A 26 -4.66 11.71 -4.72
C TYR A 26 -4.41 11.66 -6.23
N PHE A 27 -3.36 12.36 -6.67
CA PHE A 27 -2.90 12.25 -8.06
C PHE A 27 -2.29 10.88 -8.28
N ILE A 28 -2.56 10.28 -9.45
CA ILE A 28 -2.09 8.91 -9.76
C ILE A 28 -0.61 8.84 -10.11
N ASP A 29 0.00 9.97 -10.52
CA ASP A 29 1.42 10.06 -10.84
C ASP A 29 2.21 10.31 -9.55
N PRO A 30 3.16 9.44 -9.18
CA PRO A 30 4.00 9.72 -8.03
C PRO A 30 4.94 10.89 -8.35
N TYR A 31 5.09 11.82 -7.41
CA TYR A 31 6.05 12.92 -7.58
C TYR A 31 7.47 12.51 -7.22
N LYS A 32 7.62 11.40 -6.53
CA LYS A 32 8.91 10.82 -6.14
C LYS A 32 8.78 9.31 -6.00
N THR A 33 9.80 8.59 -6.41
CA THR A 33 9.87 7.14 -6.24
C THR A 33 11.27 6.72 -5.81
N ASN A 34 11.34 5.63 -5.05
CA ASN A 34 12.57 4.90 -4.79
C ASN A 34 12.37 3.48 -5.31
N GLY A 35 13.15 3.07 -6.29
CA GLY A 35 12.96 1.82 -7.01
C GLY A 35 12.17 2.00 -8.29
N ASN A 36 11.21 1.13 -8.55
CA ASN A 36 10.41 1.19 -9.77
C ASN A 36 9.45 2.38 -9.77
N TYR A 37 9.05 2.78 -10.98
CA TYR A 37 7.98 3.75 -11.17
C TYR A 37 6.67 3.00 -11.44
N LYS A 38 5.62 3.33 -10.71
CA LYS A 38 4.27 2.84 -10.96
C LYS A 38 3.25 3.94 -10.70
N LEU A 39 2.20 3.98 -11.52
CA LEU A 39 1.04 4.79 -11.24
C LEU A 39 0.24 4.19 -10.07
N LEU A 40 -0.47 5.05 -9.34
CA LEU A 40 -1.34 4.60 -8.26
C LEU A 40 -2.35 3.55 -8.73
N THR A 41 -2.86 3.71 -9.94
CA THR A 41 -3.78 2.75 -10.58
C THR A 41 -3.14 1.38 -10.83
N GLU A 42 -1.85 1.36 -11.12
CA GLU A 42 -1.12 0.10 -11.31
C GLU A 42 -0.86 -0.61 -9.98
N ILE A 43 -0.53 0.16 -8.92
CA ILE A 43 -0.28 -0.40 -7.58
C ILE A 43 -1.51 -1.14 -7.07
N PHE A 44 -2.71 -0.57 -7.27
CA PHE A 44 -3.97 -1.14 -6.78
C PHE A 44 -4.71 -1.98 -7.81
N ASP A 45 -4.13 -2.18 -8.99
CA ASP A 45 -4.76 -2.92 -10.09
C ASP A 45 -6.17 -2.41 -10.39
N LEU A 46 -6.27 -1.11 -10.58
CA LEU A 46 -7.53 -0.46 -10.94
C LEU A 46 -7.78 -0.55 -12.43
N LYS A 47 -9.05 -0.42 -12.83
CA LYS A 47 -9.42 -0.39 -14.23
C LYS A 47 -8.72 0.77 -14.95
N LYS A 48 -8.14 0.49 -16.11
CA LYS A 48 -7.52 1.52 -16.95
C LYS A 48 -8.59 2.42 -17.55
N ILE A 49 -8.52 3.69 -17.20
CA ILE A 49 -9.41 4.72 -17.72
C ILE A 49 -8.56 5.79 -18.39
N ARG A 50 -8.92 6.12 -19.63
CA ARG A 50 -8.23 7.16 -20.39
C ARG A 50 -8.40 8.51 -19.70
N ASN A 51 -7.29 9.24 -19.55
CA ASN A 51 -7.24 10.56 -18.93
C ASN A 51 -7.57 10.59 -17.44
N LEU A 52 -7.57 9.45 -16.76
CA LEU A 52 -7.67 9.43 -15.31
C LEU A 52 -6.40 10.02 -14.71
N ASP A 53 -6.53 11.02 -13.84
CA ASP A 53 -5.39 11.68 -13.19
C ASP A 53 -5.44 11.62 -11.65
N ARG A 54 -6.58 11.26 -11.07
CA ARG A 54 -6.78 11.20 -9.62
C ARG A 54 -7.73 10.10 -9.22
N VAL A 55 -7.59 9.67 -7.97
CA VAL A 55 -8.50 8.72 -7.32
C VAL A 55 -8.82 9.20 -5.91
N ASP A 56 -9.99 8.80 -5.40
CA ASP A 56 -10.45 9.14 -4.06
C ASP A 56 -10.20 7.98 -3.11
N PHE A 57 -9.58 8.29 -1.97
CA PHE A 57 -9.37 7.33 -0.88
C PHE A 57 -10.32 7.64 0.26
N LYS A 58 -10.99 6.61 0.76
CA LYS A 58 -11.80 6.68 1.96
C LYS A 58 -11.54 5.45 2.83
N PHE A 59 -10.98 5.67 3.99
CA PHE A 59 -10.83 4.59 4.99
C PHE A 59 -12.14 4.50 5.75
N VAL A 60 -12.93 3.48 5.39
CA VAL A 60 -14.25 3.24 5.97
C VAL A 60 -14.13 2.90 7.45
N ASP A 61 -13.08 2.14 7.77
CA ASP A 61 -12.69 1.78 9.12
C ASP A 61 -11.19 1.45 9.13
N ASP A 62 -10.69 0.87 10.20
CA ASP A 62 -9.28 0.51 10.34
C ASP A 62 -8.86 -0.73 9.51
N LYS A 63 -9.80 -1.34 8.80
CA LYS A 63 -9.55 -2.57 8.02
C LYS A 63 -9.92 -2.46 6.55
N HIS A 64 -10.63 -1.41 6.13
CA HIS A 64 -11.16 -1.29 4.78
C HIS A 64 -10.83 0.07 4.17
N LEU A 65 -10.13 0.05 3.05
CA LEU A 65 -9.90 1.22 2.21
C LEU A 65 -10.79 1.13 0.98
N GLU A 66 -11.62 2.14 0.77
CA GLU A 66 -12.43 2.30 -0.42
C GLU A 66 -11.73 3.26 -1.39
N ILE A 67 -11.42 2.78 -2.59
CA ILE A 67 -10.84 3.57 -3.67
C ILE A 67 -11.90 3.79 -4.73
N SER A 68 -12.22 5.05 -5.01
CA SER A 68 -13.24 5.43 -6.00
C SER A 68 -12.63 6.29 -7.10
N TYR A 69 -13.07 6.08 -8.31
CA TYR A 69 -12.63 6.86 -9.49
C TYR A 69 -13.72 6.83 -10.56
N THR A 70 -13.66 7.79 -11.48
CA THR A 70 -14.71 7.93 -12.50
C THR A 70 -14.10 8.11 -13.90
N ASP A 71 -14.81 7.63 -14.92
CA ASP A 71 -14.52 7.93 -16.31
C ASP A 71 -15.33 9.12 -16.86
N GLY A 72 -16.08 9.81 -15.97
CA GLY A 72 -17.00 10.89 -16.33
C GLY A 72 -18.44 10.43 -16.52
N PHE A 73 -18.68 9.14 -16.70
CA PHE A 73 -20.01 8.56 -16.90
C PHE A 73 -20.35 7.57 -15.79
N LYS A 74 -19.38 6.82 -15.33
CA LYS A 74 -19.56 5.78 -14.33
C LYS A 74 -18.50 5.89 -13.24
N THR A 75 -18.91 5.67 -11.99
CA THR A 75 -18.01 5.58 -10.84
C THR A 75 -17.65 4.13 -10.59
N TYR A 76 -16.37 3.88 -10.46
CA TYR A 76 -15.82 2.57 -10.10
C TYR A 76 -15.32 2.63 -8.66
N THR A 77 -15.50 1.56 -7.94
CA THR A 77 -15.07 1.45 -6.54
C THR A 77 -14.38 0.12 -6.31
N LYS A 78 -13.25 0.14 -5.62
CA LYS A 78 -12.54 -1.05 -5.19
C LYS A 78 -12.30 -0.98 -3.69
N ILE A 79 -12.61 -2.07 -2.99
CA ILE A 79 -12.36 -2.20 -1.55
C ILE A 79 -11.08 -3.00 -1.36
N ILE A 80 -10.17 -2.43 -0.58
CA ILE A 80 -8.92 -3.08 -0.19
C ILE A 80 -9.04 -3.48 1.27
N ASP A 81 -8.93 -4.77 1.54
CA ASP A 81 -8.93 -5.32 2.89
C ASP A 81 -7.52 -5.30 3.45
N GLY A 82 -7.37 -4.77 4.63
CA GLY A 82 -6.09 -4.69 5.29
C GLY A 82 -6.26 -4.46 6.78
N LYS A 83 -5.33 -3.77 7.39
CA LYS A 83 -5.41 -3.35 8.79
C LYS A 83 -4.42 -2.24 9.10
N MET A 84 -4.79 -1.40 10.05
CA MET A 84 -3.84 -0.47 10.65
C MET A 84 -2.89 -1.24 11.56
N LYS A 85 -1.60 -1.11 11.28
CA LYS A 85 -0.53 -1.76 12.05
C LYS A 85 0.70 -0.87 12.07
N ASN A 86 1.23 -0.65 13.27
CA ASN A 86 2.45 0.15 13.46
C ASN A 86 2.36 1.54 12.84
N GLY A 87 1.19 2.17 12.92
CA GLY A 87 0.98 3.55 12.50
C GLY A 87 0.61 3.76 11.04
N ALA A 88 0.39 2.69 10.27
CA ALA A 88 0.07 2.76 8.86
C ALA A 88 -0.90 1.64 8.45
N PHE A 89 -1.53 1.78 7.29
CA PHE A 89 -2.41 0.76 6.75
C PHE A 89 -1.59 -0.24 5.95
N ARG A 90 -1.71 -1.52 6.28
CA ARG A 90 -1.02 -2.61 5.59
C ARG A 90 -2.02 -3.58 4.97
N TYR A 91 -1.75 -4.00 3.75
CA TYR A 91 -2.52 -5.04 3.09
C TYR A 91 -1.60 -5.98 2.32
N LYS A 92 -2.04 -7.23 2.19
CA LYS A 92 -1.29 -8.27 1.51
C LYS A 92 -1.80 -8.41 0.08
N TYR A 93 -0.90 -8.33 -0.87
CA TYR A 93 -1.17 -8.69 -2.25
C TYR A 93 -0.70 -10.13 -2.46
N LYS A 94 -1.67 -11.05 -2.56
CA LYS A 94 -1.36 -12.45 -2.85
C LYS A 94 -1.34 -12.66 -4.36
N ASN A 95 -0.16 -12.82 -4.91
CA ASN A 95 0.01 -13.33 -6.26
C ASN A 95 0.50 -14.78 -6.14
N LEU A 96 -0.40 -15.66 -5.72
CA LEU A 96 -0.11 -17.09 -5.72
C LEU A 96 -0.42 -17.63 -7.10
N PRO A 97 0.57 -18.16 -7.86
CA PRO A 97 0.27 -18.88 -9.08
C PRO A 97 -0.58 -20.11 -8.72
N ILE A 98 -1.76 -20.16 -9.32
CA ILE A 98 -2.68 -21.28 -9.18
C ILE A 98 -1.98 -22.54 -9.72
N GLY A 99 -1.87 -23.57 -8.89
CA GLY A 99 -1.42 -24.90 -9.33
C GLY A 99 0.00 -25.30 -8.93
N ILE A 100 0.68 -24.55 -8.07
CA ILE A 100 1.95 -24.99 -7.52
C ILE A 100 1.67 -25.95 -6.35
N PRO A 101 2.24 -27.19 -6.41
CA PRO A 101 2.10 -28.11 -5.28
C PRO A 101 2.70 -27.52 -4.03
N LEU A 102 2.05 -27.75 -2.90
CA LEU A 102 2.45 -27.29 -1.56
C LEU A 102 3.86 -27.72 -1.10
N ILE A 103 4.65 -28.25 -1.97
CA ILE A 103 6.00 -28.76 -1.68
C ILE A 103 7.05 -27.66 -1.82
N LEU A 104 6.69 -26.49 -2.38
CA LEU A 104 7.61 -25.37 -2.51
C LEU A 104 7.42 -24.41 -1.36
N PHE A 105 8.42 -24.35 -0.53
CA PHE A 105 8.41 -23.86 0.84
C PHE A 105 8.70 -22.37 1.00
N SER A 106 8.82 -21.60 -0.07
CA SER A 106 8.97 -20.15 0.04
C SER A 106 7.76 -19.44 -0.54
N TYR A 107 7.00 -18.81 0.35
CA TYR A 107 5.94 -17.92 -0.05
C TYR A 107 6.53 -16.51 -0.14
N GLN A 108 6.54 -15.95 -1.34
CA GLN A 108 6.79 -14.52 -1.51
C GLN A 108 5.46 -13.78 -1.41
N PHE A 109 5.31 -12.98 -0.36
CA PHE A 109 4.17 -12.09 -0.22
C PHE A 109 4.63 -10.67 -0.50
N LYS A 110 3.90 -9.97 -1.34
CA LYS A 110 4.03 -8.52 -1.40
C LYS A 110 3.08 -7.91 -0.38
N VAL A 111 3.64 -7.21 0.58
CA VAL A 111 2.88 -6.43 1.54
C VAL A 111 3.02 -4.97 1.13
N HIS A 112 1.91 -4.28 1.03
CA HIS A 112 1.90 -2.85 0.78
C HIS A 112 1.57 -2.11 2.07
N GLN A 113 2.28 -1.02 2.32
CA GLN A 113 2.00 -0.12 3.42
C GLN A 113 1.61 1.24 2.88
N ILE A 114 0.48 1.77 3.34
CA ILE A 114 0.04 3.14 3.03
C ILE A 114 0.20 3.96 4.29
N ALA A 115 1.05 4.98 4.24
CA ALA A 115 1.37 5.82 5.38
C ALA A 115 1.11 7.29 5.05
N LEU A 116 0.80 8.07 6.09
CA LEU A 116 0.71 9.53 5.97
C LEU A 116 2.12 10.12 6.03
N GLY A 117 2.43 11.01 5.08
CA GLY A 117 3.68 11.76 5.07
C GLY A 117 3.58 13.08 5.81
N ASN A 118 4.74 13.68 6.10
CA ASN A 118 4.83 14.97 6.80
C ASN A 118 4.22 16.14 6.02
N ASP A 119 4.16 16.02 4.69
CA ASP A 119 3.64 17.07 3.80
C ASP A 119 2.17 16.83 3.40
N ASP A 120 1.42 16.11 4.22
CA ASP A 120 0.03 15.77 3.97
C ASP A 120 -0.19 14.94 2.69
N ASN A 121 0.83 14.20 2.32
CA ASN A 121 0.86 13.27 1.20
C ASN A 121 0.71 11.82 1.71
N ILE A 122 0.55 10.88 0.80
CA ILE A 122 0.65 9.45 1.16
C ILE A 122 1.93 8.85 0.58
N ILE A 123 2.47 7.90 1.33
CA ILE A 123 3.66 7.16 0.97
C ILE A 123 3.28 5.68 0.93
N ILE A 124 3.39 5.08 -0.25
CA ILE A 124 3.10 3.65 -0.41
C ILE A 124 4.43 2.92 -0.55
N THR A 125 4.63 1.96 0.35
CA THR A 125 5.85 1.14 0.36
C THR A 125 5.47 -0.30 0.05
N GLU A 126 6.17 -0.88 -0.91
CA GLU A 126 6.09 -2.31 -1.21
C GLU A 126 7.15 -3.06 -0.44
N TYR A 127 6.72 -4.03 0.34
CA TYR A 127 7.60 -4.96 1.03
C TYR A 127 7.50 -6.32 0.37
N GLU A 128 8.62 -6.95 0.18
CA GLU A 128 8.67 -8.35 -0.15
C GLU A 128 8.90 -9.13 1.14
N LYS A 129 7.92 -9.94 1.52
CA LYS A 129 8.02 -10.79 2.70
C LYS A 129 8.23 -12.22 2.25
N THR A 130 9.38 -12.77 2.57
CA THR A 130 9.67 -14.17 2.35
C THR A 130 9.37 -14.93 3.63
N SER A 131 8.35 -15.76 3.61
CA SER A 131 8.05 -16.72 4.65
C SER A 131 8.54 -18.10 4.18
N GLY A 132 9.70 -18.52 4.64
CA GLY A 132 10.23 -19.83 4.31
C GLY A 132 9.97 -20.83 5.43
N HIS A 133 9.28 -21.92 5.13
CA HIS A 133 9.23 -23.10 5.98
C HIS A 133 10.37 -24.05 5.64
N PHE A 134 11.60 -23.54 5.54
CA PHE A 134 12.71 -24.43 5.55
C PHE A 134 12.93 -24.92 6.97
N ILE A 135 12.90 -26.21 7.15
CA ILE A 135 13.16 -26.91 8.41
C ILE A 135 14.46 -26.46 9.07
N PHE A 136 15.34 -25.78 8.34
CA PHE A 136 16.67 -25.44 8.79
C PHE A 136 16.88 -23.97 9.10
N ILE A 137 16.05 -23.06 8.59
CA ILE A 137 16.27 -21.63 8.77
C ILE A 137 14.91 -20.92 8.73
N GLY A 138 14.33 -20.73 9.91
CA GLY A 138 13.13 -19.91 10.05
C GLY A 138 13.43 -18.43 9.88
N THR A 139 13.82 -18.01 8.69
CA THR A 139 14.02 -16.59 8.41
C THR A 139 12.79 -16.00 7.74
N SER A 140 11.99 -15.27 8.53
CA SER A 140 11.05 -14.32 7.97
C SER A 140 11.77 -12.97 7.86
N GLY A 141 12.00 -12.50 6.63
CA GLY A 141 12.59 -11.19 6.37
C GLY A 141 11.64 -10.30 5.60
N GLU A 142 11.51 -9.02 6.01
CA GLU A 142 10.86 -7.99 5.21
C GLU A 142 11.95 -7.16 4.54
N THR A 143 11.88 -7.03 3.21
CA THR A 143 12.77 -6.18 2.45
C THR A 143 11.94 -5.12 1.74
N ILE A 144 12.32 -3.85 1.90
CA ILE A 144 11.70 -2.76 1.14
C ILE A 144 12.14 -2.87 -0.30
N THR A 145 11.19 -3.01 -1.23
CA THR A 145 11.49 -3.10 -2.66
C THR A 145 11.30 -1.78 -3.37
N ASN A 146 10.19 -1.09 -3.12
CA ASN A 146 9.85 0.16 -3.79
C ASN A 146 9.08 1.07 -2.85
N THR A 147 9.26 2.38 -3.02
CA THR A 147 8.50 3.40 -2.30
C THR A 147 8.00 4.45 -3.29
N TYR A 148 6.74 4.83 -3.14
CA TYR A 148 6.05 5.78 -4.01
C TYR A 148 5.43 6.88 -3.18
N TYR A 149 5.59 8.13 -3.62
CA TYR A 149 5.08 9.33 -2.95
C TYR A 149 4.02 9.97 -3.83
N PHE A 150 2.81 10.15 -3.30
CA PHE A 150 1.67 10.71 -4.03
C PHE A 150 1.14 11.95 -3.35
N ASP A 151 0.93 13.01 -4.15
CA ASP A 151 0.36 14.25 -3.65
C ASP A 151 -1.14 14.13 -3.46
N ARG A 152 -1.61 14.72 -2.35
CA ARG A 152 -3.02 14.91 -2.11
C ARG A 152 -3.47 16.21 -2.74
N GLN A 153 -4.66 16.18 -3.37
CA GLN A 153 -5.27 17.40 -3.86
C GLN A 153 -5.68 18.26 -2.67
N LEU A 154 -5.19 19.49 -2.65
CA LEU A 154 -5.60 20.47 -1.64
C LEU A 154 -7.03 20.95 -1.92
N LYS A 155 -7.81 21.05 -0.86
CA LYS A 155 -9.15 21.62 -0.95
C LYS A 155 -9.09 23.13 -1.06
#